data_7adc11628a872a7287ee76f157ffa62c
#
_entry.id   7adc11628a872a7287ee76f157ffa62c
#
_cell.length_a   1.000
_cell.length_b   1.000
_cell.length_c   1.000
_cell.angle_alpha   90.00
_cell.angle_beta   90.00
_cell.angle_gamma   90.00
#
_symmetry.space_group_name_H-M   'P 1'
#
loop_
_entity.id
_entity.type
_entity.pdbx_description
1 polymer ?
#
loop_
_entity_poly.entity_id
_entity_poly.type
_entity_poly.pdbx_seq_one_letter_code
_entity_poly.pdbx_strand_id
1 'polypeptide(L)'
;NMELNYTPQRADGSIDISKALEINESFMVSRQFWSSLVRQGALNNPHSFINSAPHMSFVWGDANVEYLTKRYQALQTSTLFQGMKFSTDQNQIKQWAPLVIEGRDPAQKVAATWTPLGTDVNYGEITRQLVASLKTRPGFSLELSTEVTAFSRNPDNSWHVTVNDLKNNTSHEIDARYVFIGAGGAALKLLQETGIPEAENYGGFPVGGSFLVTENPEVTERHAVKVYGQASVGAPPMSVPHIDIRNLDGKKVVLFGPFAPFSTKYLKNGSLFDLLSATTTHNFLPMAHVGIDNFDLV
;
A
#
# COMPACT_ATOMS: atom_id res chain seq x y z
N ASN A 1 -9.60 8.72 -0.38
CA ASN A 1 -8.22 8.63 -0.78
C ASN A 1 -7.65 9.99 -1.17
N MET A 2 -6.46 10.28 -0.70
CA MET A 2 -5.82 11.60 -0.88
C MET A 2 -4.70 11.58 -1.94
N GLU A 3 -4.35 10.42 -2.47
CA GLU A 3 -3.37 10.35 -3.57
C GLU A 3 -3.90 10.98 -4.85
N LEU A 4 -3.10 11.88 -5.41
CA LEU A 4 -3.49 12.70 -6.55
C LEU A 4 -3.49 11.92 -7.86
N ASN A 5 -2.71 10.82 -7.95
CA ASN A 5 -2.64 9.94 -9.12
C ASN A 5 -3.97 9.27 -9.48
N TYR A 6 -4.89 9.15 -8.50
CA TYR A 6 -6.21 8.54 -8.72
C TYR A 6 -7.28 9.52 -9.20
N THR A 7 -6.87 10.75 -9.51
CA THR A 7 -7.76 11.78 -10.04
C THR A 7 -7.10 12.52 -11.21
N PRO A 8 -6.78 11.82 -12.32
CA PRO A 8 -6.10 12.44 -13.44
C PRO A 8 -6.94 13.52 -14.10
N GLN A 9 -6.27 14.56 -14.61
CA GLN A 9 -6.92 15.56 -15.43
C GLN A 9 -7.04 15.04 -16.86
N ARG A 10 -8.25 15.12 -17.44
CA ARG A 10 -8.52 14.76 -18.82
C ARG A 10 -8.08 15.86 -19.79
N ALA A 11 -8.04 15.54 -21.07
CA ALA A 11 -7.66 16.50 -22.13
C ALA A 11 -8.58 17.74 -22.20
N ASP A 12 -9.85 17.62 -21.80
CA ASP A 12 -10.81 18.72 -21.72
C ASP A 12 -10.66 19.58 -20.44
N GLY A 13 -9.67 19.26 -19.59
CA GLY A 13 -9.40 19.94 -18.34
C GLY A 13 -10.26 19.50 -17.15
N SER A 14 -11.22 18.58 -17.34
CA SER A 14 -12.00 17.98 -16.26
C SER A 14 -11.16 17.01 -15.43
N ILE A 15 -11.59 16.74 -14.19
CA ILE A 15 -10.92 15.79 -13.30
C ILE A 15 -11.71 14.49 -13.28
N ASP A 16 -11.04 13.37 -13.54
CA ASP A 16 -11.61 12.04 -13.36
C ASP A 16 -11.55 11.61 -11.90
N ILE A 17 -12.69 11.50 -11.24
CA ILE A 17 -12.79 11.10 -9.83
C ILE A 17 -13.25 9.64 -9.66
N SER A 18 -13.46 8.89 -10.72
CA SER A 18 -14.04 7.53 -10.68
C SER A 18 -13.21 6.59 -9.79
N LYS A 19 -11.89 6.61 -9.96
CA LYS A 19 -11.00 5.77 -9.12
C LYS A 19 -10.96 6.20 -7.66
N ALA A 20 -11.02 7.50 -7.39
CA ALA A 20 -11.09 8.01 -6.02
C ALA A 20 -12.39 7.60 -5.31
N LEU A 21 -13.53 7.57 -6.02
CA LEU A 21 -14.80 7.06 -5.52
C LEU A 21 -14.70 5.58 -5.16
N GLU A 22 -14.25 4.74 -6.09
CA GLU A 22 -14.06 3.29 -5.89
C GLU A 22 -13.20 2.99 -4.66
N ILE A 23 -12.08 3.70 -4.51
CA ILE A 23 -11.18 3.50 -3.37
C ILE A 23 -11.83 3.95 -2.06
N ASN A 24 -12.59 5.04 -2.07
CA ASN A 24 -13.29 5.49 -0.86
C ASN A 24 -14.38 4.48 -0.45
N GLU A 25 -15.15 3.94 -1.38
CA GLU A 25 -16.12 2.87 -1.12
C GLU A 25 -15.43 1.64 -0.55
N SER A 26 -14.32 1.20 -1.14
CA SER A 26 -13.52 0.07 -0.64
C SER A 26 -13.01 0.31 0.79
N PHE A 27 -12.60 1.55 1.11
CA PHE A 27 -12.22 1.95 2.46
C PHE A 27 -13.40 1.80 3.45
N MET A 28 -14.60 2.24 3.07
CA MET A 28 -15.80 2.11 3.91
C MET A 28 -16.18 0.65 4.14
N VAL A 29 -16.14 -0.17 3.09
CA VAL A 29 -16.39 -1.63 3.19
C VAL A 29 -15.36 -2.30 4.10
N SER A 30 -14.08 -1.97 3.99
CA SER A 30 -13.03 -2.52 4.85
C SER A 30 -13.28 -2.20 6.33
N ARG A 31 -13.69 -0.97 6.65
CA ARG A 31 -14.03 -0.58 8.03
C ARG A 31 -15.23 -1.35 8.57
N GLN A 32 -16.27 -1.55 7.75
CA GLN A 32 -17.44 -2.36 8.13
C GLN A 32 -17.05 -3.81 8.37
N PHE A 33 -16.21 -4.38 7.52
CA PHE A 33 -15.71 -5.74 7.66
C PHE A 33 -14.93 -5.93 8.97
N TRP A 34 -13.96 -5.06 9.26
CA TRP A 34 -13.21 -5.13 10.53
C TRP A 34 -14.10 -4.91 11.76
N SER A 35 -15.08 -4.00 11.67
CA SER A 35 -16.06 -3.83 12.75
C SER A 35 -16.89 -5.09 12.97
N SER A 36 -17.22 -5.83 11.91
CA SER A 36 -17.90 -7.12 12.01
C SER A 36 -17.02 -8.17 12.71
N LEU A 37 -15.73 -8.25 12.33
CA LEU A 37 -14.78 -9.17 12.98
C LEU A 37 -14.59 -8.86 14.47
N VAL A 38 -14.60 -7.57 14.85
CA VAL A 38 -14.57 -7.17 16.27
C VAL A 38 -15.83 -7.64 17.00
N ARG A 39 -17.02 -7.44 16.42
CA ARG A 39 -18.27 -7.93 17.02
C ARG A 39 -18.32 -9.46 17.16
N GLN A 40 -17.67 -10.18 16.28
CA GLN A 40 -17.55 -11.64 16.29
C GLN A 40 -16.44 -12.15 17.22
N GLY A 41 -15.65 -11.27 17.83
CA GLY A 41 -14.53 -11.64 18.69
C GLY A 41 -13.29 -12.17 17.96
N ALA A 42 -13.26 -12.08 16.61
CA ALA A 42 -12.09 -12.45 15.81
C ALA A 42 -10.96 -11.40 15.88
N LEU A 43 -11.34 -10.14 16.08
CA LEU A 43 -10.43 -9.03 16.39
C LEU A 43 -10.83 -8.43 17.74
N ASN A 44 -9.84 -7.99 18.51
CA ASN A 44 -10.04 -7.38 19.82
C ASN A 44 -9.27 -6.05 19.89
N ASN A 45 -9.63 -5.20 20.85
CA ASN A 45 -8.97 -3.92 21.08
C ASN A 45 -8.70 -3.12 19.78
N PRO A 46 -9.73 -2.53 19.15
CA PRO A 46 -9.59 -1.85 17.85
C PRO A 46 -8.47 -0.81 17.82
N HIS A 47 -8.21 -0.10 18.93
CA HIS A 47 -7.16 0.91 19.01
C HIS A 47 -5.74 0.35 18.87
N SER A 48 -5.54 -0.96 18.99
CA SER A 48 -4.24 -1.58 18.73
C SER A 48 -3.91 -1.65 17.24
N PHE A 49 -4.91 -1.61 16.36
CA PHE A 49 -4.71 -1.77 14.91
C PHE A 49 -5.32 -0.68 14.02
N ILE A 50 -6.30 0.09 14.49
CA ILE A 50 -6.90 1.17 13.72
C ILE A 50 -7.08 2.43 14.57
N ASN A 51 -6.52 3.55 14.10
CA ASN A 51 -6.56 4.83 14.78
C ASN A 51 -6.97 5.94 13.81
N SER A 52 -7.67 6.97 14.31
CA SER A 52 -7.97 8.14 13.51
C SER A 52 -6.69 8.88 13.12
N ALA A 53 -6.54 9.16 11.85
CA ALA A 53 -5.47 9.99 11.31
C ALA A 53 -6.05 10.81 10.15
N PRO A 54 -6.23 12.12 10.29
CA PRO A 54 -6.69 12.95 9.19
C PRO A 54 -5.81 12.76 7.96
N HIS A 55 -6.42 12.86 6.77
CA HIS A 55 -5.71 12.78 5.51
C HIS A 55 -5.72 14.12 4.79
N MET A 56 -4.63 14.42 4.11
CA MET A 56 -4.40 15.68 3.43
C MET A 56 -3.70 15.43 2.10
N SER A 57 -4.09 16.15 1.04
CA SER A 57 -3.23 16.37 -0.12
C SER A 57 -2.60 17.75 0.01
N PHE A 58 -1.34 17.88 -0.39
CA PHE A 58 -0.61 19.15 -0.34
C PHE A 58 0.20 19.34 -1.63
N VAL A 59 0.06 20.52 -2.23
CA VAL A 59 0.76 20.89 -3.46
C VAL A 59 1.27 22.32 -3.40
N TRP A 60 2.21 22.65 -4.31
CA TRP A 60 2.74 23.99 -4.49
C TRP A 60 2.96 24.30 -5.97
N GLY A 61 3.05 25.60 -6.29
CA GLY A 61 3.19 26.11 -7.65
C GLY A 61 1.84 26.25 -8.38
N ASP A 62 1.78 27.16 -9.35
CA ASP A 62 0.53 27.62 -9.96
C ASP A 62 -0.29 26.49 -10.57
N ALA A 63 0.34 25.68 -11.40
CA ALA A 63 -0.35 24.57 -12.09
C ALA A 63 -0.92 23.54 -11.11
N ASN A 64 -0.15 23.19 -10.06
CA ASN A 64 -0.59 22.22 -9.07
C ASN A 64 -1.70 22.76 -8.16
N VAL A 65 -1.64 24.05 -7.82
CA VAL A 65 -2.71 24.72 -7.05
C VAL A 65 -4.00 24.77 -7.86
N GLU A 66 -3.92 25.10 -9.16
CA GLU A 66 -5.08 25.05 -10.06
C GLU A 66 -5.66 23.63 -10.16
N TYR A 67 -4.81 22.63 -10.37
CA TYR A 67 -5.23 21.23 -10.42
C TYR A 67 -5.93 20.81 -9.12
N LEU A 68 -5.34 21.08 -7.94
CA LEU A 68 -5.94 20.68 -6.66
C LEU A 68 -7.26 21.39 -6.39
N THR A 69 -7.40 22.64 -6.86
CA THR A 69 -8.66 23.37 -6.79
C THR A 69 -9.75 22.70 -7.60
N LYS A 70 -9.48 22.37 -8.86
CA LYS A 70 -10.42 21.65 -9.72
C LYS A 70 -10.76 20.26 -9.16
N ARG A 71 -9.77 19.54 -8.65
CA ARG A 71 -9.96 18.26 -8.00
C ARG A 71 -10.89 18.37 -6.79
N TYR A 72 -10.67 19.34 -5.92
CA TYR A 72 -11.54 19.58 -4.77
C TYR A 72 -12.98 19.82 -5.21
N GLN A 73 -13.21 20.70 -6.19
CA GLN A 73 -14.54 20.98 -6.73
C GLN A 73 -15.22 19.72 -7.30
N ALA A 74 -14.48 18.91 -8.06
CA ALA A 74 -15.00 17.66 -8.61
C ALA A 74 -15.37 16.66 -7.49
N LEU A 75 -14.54 16.49 -6.48
CA LEU A 75 -14.81 15.57 -5.36
C LEU A 75 -16.02 16.02 -4.52
N GLN A 76 -16.27 17.33 -4.38
CA GLN A 76 -17.44 17.85 -3.66
C GLN A 76 -18.79 17.50 -4.30
N THR A 77 -18.82 17.03 -5.54
CA THR A 77 -20.05 16.53 -6.18
C THR A 77 -20.52 15.20 -5.58
N SER A 78 -19.65 14.49 -4.84
CA SER A 78 -19.97 13.22 -4.19
C SER A 78 -20.13 13.37 -2.68
N THR A 79 -21.16 12.70 -2.14
CA THR A 79 -21.38 12.62 -0.68
C THR A 79 -20.22 11.95 0.08
N LEU A 80 -19.44 11.08 -0.59
CA LEU A 80 -18.28 10.41 0.02
C LEU A 80 -17.15 11.37 0.43
N PHE A 81 -17.11 12.56 -0.14
CA PHE A 81 -16.10 13.58 0.14
C PHE A 81 -16.69 14.82 0.85
N GLN A 82 -17.94 14.76 1.29
CA GLN A 82 -18.50 15.81 2.13
C GLN A 82 -17.70 15.95 3.43
N GLY A 83 -17.47 17.19 3.85
CA GLY A 83 -16.65 17.50 5.03
C GLY A 83 -15.15 17.61 4.75
N MET A 84 -14.70 17.32 3.51
CA MET A 84 -13.35 17.69 3.08
C MET A 84 -13.22 19.21 3.05
N LYS A 85 -12.13 19.73 3.60
CA LYS A 85 -11.78 21.14 3.58
C LYS A 85 -10.74 21.42 2.52
N PHE A 86 -10.70 22.65 2.02
CA PHE A 86 -9.69 23.15 1.08
C PHE A 86 -9.16 24.50 1.56
N SER A 87 -7.87 24.74 1.38
CA SER A 87 -7.26 26.04 1.65
C SER A 87 -6.04 26.29 0.76
N THR A 88 -5.86 27.57 0.41
CA THR A 88 -4.62 28.12 -0.17
C THR A 88 -3.87 29.02 0.81
N ASP A 89 -4.41 29.23 2.02
CA ASP A 89 -3.80 30.03 3.07
C ASP A 89 -2.77 29.18 3.84
N GLN A 90 -1.50 29.59 3.79
CA GLN A 90 -0.42 28.91 4.52
C GLN A 90 -0.67 28.85 6.03
N ASN A 91 -1.32 29.86 6.63
CA ASN A 91 -1.62 29.85 8.07
C ASN A 91 -2.64 28.76 8.40
N GLN A 92 -3.67 28.58 7.59
CA GLN A 92 -4.65 27.51 7.76
C GLN A 92 -4.01 26.12 7.55
N ILE A 93 -3.17 25.98 6.53
CA ILE A 93 -2.48 24.74 6.25
C ILE A 93 -1.49 24.39 7.37
N LYS A 94 -0.81 25.38 7.93
CA LYS A 94 0.08 25.23 9.09
C LYS A 94 -0.65 24.69 10.32
N GLN A 95 -1.91 25.08 10.54
CA GLN A 95 -2.74 24.52 11.63
C GLN A 95 -3.03 23.03 11.42
N TRP A 96 -3.18 22.57 10.17
CA TRP A 96 -3.41 21.16 9.86
C TRP A 96 -2.13 20.33 9.91
N ALA A 97 -1.03 20.87 9.36
CA ALA A 97 0.25 20.17 9.21
C ALA A 97 1.42 21.18 9.28
N PRO A 98 1.89 21.56 10.49
CA PRO A 98 2.93 22.57 10.64
C PRO A 98 4.20 22.25 9.86
N LEU A 99 4.62 20.97 9.83
CA LEU A 99 5.88 20.56 9.22
C LEU A 99 5.94 20.75 7.70
N VAL A 100 4.79 20.86 7.01
CA VAL A 100 4.80 21.09 5.55
C VAL A 100 4.89 22.58 5.18
N ILE A 101 4.73 23.47 6.14
CA ILE A 101 4.77 24.94 5.93
C ILE A 101 6.02 25.59 6.54
N GLU A 102 6.53 25.05 7.63
CA GLU A 102 7.71 25.64 8.28
C GLU A 102 8.90 25.73 7.35
N GLY A 103 9.52 26.91 7.29
CA GLY A 103 10.66 27.18 6.41
C GLY A 103 10.29 27.47 4.94
N ARG A 104 8.99 27.47 4.59
CA ARG A 104 8.58 27.85 3.22
C ARG A 104 8.58 29.36 3.04
N ASP A 105 8.85 29.79 1.81
CA ASP A 105 8.67 31.16 1.38
C ASP A 105 7.17 31.54 1.53
N PRO A 106 6.84 32.59 2.26
CA PRO A 106 5.47 33.11 2.37
C PRO A 106 4.82 33.46 1.03
N ALA A 107 5.61 33.82 0.01
CA ALA A 107 5.11 34.13 -1.32
C ALA A 107 4.85 32.87 -2.18
N GLN A 108 5.28 31.69 -1.73
CA GLN A 108 5.04 30.45 -2.47
C GLN A 108 3.57 30.11 -2.47
N LYS A 109 2.97 29.98 -3.65
CA LYS A 109 1.59 29.50 -3.78
C LYS A 109 1.49 28.03 -3.39
N VAL A 110 0.59 27.73 -2.48
CA VAL A 110 0.31 26.40 -1.98
C VAL A 110 -1.19 26.11 -1.99
N ALA A 111 -1.56 24.86 -1.99
CA ALA A 111 -2.93 24.44 -1.72
C ALA A 111 -2.94 23.10 -0.98
N ALA A 112 -3.97 22.91 -0.16
CA ALA A 112 -4.20 21.65 0.52
C ALA A 112 -5.68 21.30 0.59
N THR A 113 -5.96 20.00 0.54
CA THR A 113 -7.24 19.42 0.99
C THR A 113 -7.01 18.66 2.29
N TRP A 114 -7.98 18.68 3.18
CA TRP A 114 -7.91 17.99 4.47
C TRP A 114 -9.25 17.33 4.80
N THR A 115 -9.20 16.07 5.29
CA THR A 115 -10.37 15.33 5.76
C THR A 115 -10.10 14.68 7.12
N PRO A 116 -11.03 14.79 8.10
CA PRO A 116 -10.86 14.18 9.42
C PRO A 116 -11.07 12.65 9.42
N LEU A 117 -11.70 12.10 8.39
CA LEU A 117 -12.18 10.71 8.35
C LEU A 117 -11.10 9.68 8.01
N GLY A 118 -9.86 10.09 7.86
CA GLY A 118 -8.75 9.16 7.59
C GLY A 118 -8.42 8.26 8.78
N THR A 119 -7.75 7.17 8.47
CA THR A 119 -7.29 6.22 9.50
C THR A 119 -5.86 5.78 9.23
N ASP A 120 -5.15 5.46 10.30
CA ASP A 120 -3.92 4.69 10.29
C ASP A 120 -4.20 3.26 10.70
N VAL A 121 -3.63 2.28 10.00
CA VAL A 121 -3.90 0.85 10.22
C VAL A 121 -2.61 0.09 10.42
N ASN A 122 -2.50 -0.64 11.54
CA ASN A 122 -1.44 -1.60 11.80
C ASN A 122 -1.85 -2.99 11.29
N TYR A 123 -1.50 -3.29 10.04
CA TYR A 123 -1.81 -4.58 9.43
C TYR A 123 -1.09 -5.76 10.10
N GLY A 124 0.08 -5.53 10.67
CA GLY A 124 0.79 -6.54 11.44
C GLY A 124 -0.03 -7.00 12.64
N GLU A 125 -0.64 -6.06 13.36
CA GLU A 125 -1.49 -6.38 14.50
C GLU A 125 -2.79 -7.09 14.07
N ILE A 126 -3.45 -6.64 13.00
CA ILE A 126 -4.61 -7.35 12.44
C ILE A 126 -4.23 -8.80 12.11
N THR A 127 -3.10 -9.02 11.45
CA THR A 127 -2.62 -10.36 11.09
C THR A 127 -2.39 -11.22 12.34
N ARG A 128 -1.72 -10.69 13.36
CA ARG A 128 -1.50 -11.41 14.64
C ARG A 128 -2.81 -11.84 15.29
N GLN A 129 -3.79 -10.94 15.36
CA GLN A 129 -5.09 -11.23 15.98
C GLN A 129 -5.90 -12.23 15.15
N LEU A 130 -5.95 -12.11 13.82
CA LEU A 130 -6.62 -13.06 12.94
C LEU A 130 -6.03 -14.47 13.08
N VAL A 131 -4.70 -14.59 13.09
CA VAL A 131 -4.03 -15.86 13.31
C VAL A 131 -4.34 -16.42 14.71
N ALA A 132 -4.34 -15.58 15.75
CA ALA A 132 -4.71 -15.99 17.08
C ALA A 132 -6.15 -16.53 17.13
N SER A 133 -7.09 -15.85 16.48
CA SER A 133 -8.48 -16.30 16.35
C SER A 133 -8.59 -17.63 15.58
N LEU A 134 -7.84 -17.80 14.49
CA LEU A 134 -7.84 -19.04 13.72
C LEU A 134 -7.28 -20.22 14.50
N LYS A 135 -6.26 -20.02 15.35
CA LYS A 135 -5.68 -21.07 16.21
C LYS A 135 -6.69 -21.68 17.19
N THR A 136 -7.80 -21.01 17.46
CA THR A 136 -8.89 -21.57 18.29
C THR A 136 -9.85 -22.48 17.51
N ARG A 137 -9.71 -22.56 16.17
CA ARG A 137 -10.60 -23.32 15.32
C ARG A 137 -10.09 -24.75 15.13
N PRO A 138 -10.97 -25.76 15.25
CA PRO A 138 -10.60 -27.14 14.94
C PRO A 138 -10.11 -27.27 13.50
N GLY A 139 -9.05 -28.04 13.28
CA GLY A 139 -8.49 -28.31 11.96
C GLY A 139 -7.61 -27.19 11.38
N PHE A 140 -7.37 -26.10 12.11
CA PHE A 140 -6.42 -25.08 11.70
C PHE A 140 -4.99 -25.48 12.13
N SER A 141 -4.03 -25.39 11.17
CA SER A 141 -2.60 -25.49 11.44
C SER A 141 -1.87 -24.27 10.87
N LEU A 142 -0.77 -23.91 11.49
CA LEU A 142 0.11 -22.82 11.03
C LEU A 142 1.55 -23.29 11.09
N GLU A 143 2.20 -23.32 9.95
CA GLU A 143 3.62 -23.59 9.83
C GLU A 143 4.38 -22.30 9.56
N LEU A 144 5.27 -21.93 10.47
CA LEU A 144 6.14 -20.77 10.35
C LEU A 144 7.53 -21.20 9.89
N SER A 145 8.24 -20.31 9.21
CA SER A 145 9.53 -20.60 8.60
C SER A 145 9.45 -21.76 7.58
N THR A 146 8.31 -21.87 6.93
CA THR A 146 8.04 -22.89 5.92
C THR A 146 7.77 -22.21 4.58
N GLU A 147 8.47 -22.64 3.55
CA GLU A 147 8.38 -22.10 2.20
C GLU A 147 7.73 -23.11 1.26
N VAL A 148 6.73 -22.66 0.51
CA VAL A 148 6.16 -23.43 -0.60
C VAL A 148 7.10 -23.36 -1.78
N THR A 149 7.51 -24.51 -2.30
CA THR A 149 8.54 -24.61 -3.37
C THR A 149 8.03 -25.20 -4.67
N ALA A 150 6.98 -26.00 -4.64
CA ALA A 150 6.40 -26.57 -5.85
C ALA A 150 4.92 -26.92 -5.71
N PHE A 151 4.25 -26.98 -6.86
CA PHE A 151 2.88 -27.45 -7.01
C PHE A 151 2.79 -28.49 -8.10
N SER A 152 1.97 -29.51 -7.88
CA SER A 152 1.55 -30.44 -8.93
C SER A 152 0.08 -30.82 -8.75
N ARG A 153 -0.54 -31.35 -9.81
CA ARG A 153 -1.92 -31.84 -9.75
C ARG A 153 -1.94 -33.33 -9.49
N ASN A 154 -2.76 -33.73 -8.55
CA ASN A 154 -3.13 -35.12 -8.33
C ASN A 154 -4.15 -35.58 -9.40
N PRO A 155 -4.31 -36.90 -9.62
CA PRO A 155 -5.29 -37.44 -10.57
C PRO A 155 -6.74 -37.05 -10.30
N ASP A 156 -7.08 -36.71 -9.04
CA ASP A 156 -8.40 -36.30 -8.62
C ASP A 156 -8.61 -34.74 -8.70
N ASN A 157 -7.66 -34.03 -9.36
CA ASN A 157 -7.61 -32.58 -9.47
C ASN A 157 -7.34 -31.84 -8.14
N SER A 158 -7.01 -32.52 -7.06
CA SER A 158 -6.46 -31.85 -5.86
C SER A 158 -5.02 -31.38 -6.13
N TRP A 159 -4.50 -30.58 -5.22
CA TRP A 159 -3.14 -30.06 -5.30
C TRP A 159 -2.21 -30.85 -4.40
N HIS A 160 -1.05 -31.16 -4.93
CA HIS A 160 0.10 -31.66 -4.21
C HIS A 160 1.10 -30.53 -4.06
N VAL A 161 1.38 -30.12 -2.82
CA VAL A 161 2.16 -28.94 -2.48
C VAL A 161 3.42 -29.37 -1.75
N THR A 162 4.58 -29.06 -2.31
CA THR A 162 5.88 -29.31 -1.65
C THR A 162 6.27 -28.09 -0.82
N VAL A 163 6.64 -28.32 0.42
CA VAL A 163 7.06 -27.29 1.36
C VAL A 163 8.40 -27.62 2.01
N ASN A 164 9.20 -26.59 2.27
CA ASN A 164 10.49 -26.71 2.95
C ASN A 164 10.44 -26.04 4.32
N ASP A 165 10.76 -26.76 5.36
CA ASP A 165 11.06 -26.20 6.68
C ASP A 165 12.46 -25.56 6.65
N LEU A 166 12.50 -24.23 6.68
CA LEU A 166 13.73 -23.45 6.58
C LEU A 166 14.60 -23.50 7.86
N LYS A 167 14.05 -23.99 8.99
CA LYS A 167 14.81 -24.17 10.24
C LYS A 167 15.56 -25.48 10.27
N ASN A 168 14.87 -26.55 9.84
CA ASN A 168 15.39 -27.91 9.91
C ASN A 168 15.97 -28.38 8.58
N ASN A 169 15.80 -27.60 7.52
CA ASN A 169 16.21 -27.95 6.16
C ASN A 169 15.64 -29.28 5.69
N THR A 170 14.36 -29.52 5.98
CA THR A 170 13.63 -30.71 5.61
C THR A 170 12.43 -30.35 4.74
N SER A 171 12.08 -31.24 3.80
CA SER A 171 10.90 -31.05 2.96
C SER A 171 9.82 -32.04 3.35
N HIS A 172 8.56 -31.62 3.20
CA HIS A 172 7.40 -32.49 3.27
C HIS A 172 6.32 -32.05 2.28
N GLU A 173 5.28 -32.84 2.15
CA GLU A 173 4.24 -32.66 1.14
C GLU A 173 2.88 -32.56 1.80
N ILE A 174 2.01 -31.72 1.22
CA ILE A 174 0.66 -31.47 1.69
C ILE A 174 -0.31 -31.61 0.52
N ASP A 175 -1.31 -32.49 0.66
CA ASP A 175 -2.40 -32.57 -0.31
C ASP A 175 -3.54 -31.62 0.10
N ALA A 176 -3.99 -30.81 -0.86
CA ALA A 176 -5.04 -29.80 -0.63
C ALA A 176 -6.05 -29.77 -1.78
N ARG A 177 -7.33 -29.74 -1.46
CA ARG A 177 -8.39 -29.57 -2.47
C ARG A 177 -8.38 -28.17 -3.09
N TYR A 178 -7.90 -27.16 -2.36
CA TYR A 178 -7.82 -25.79 -2.79
C TYR A 178 -6.58 -25.10 -2.19
N VAL A 179 -5.93 -24.27 -2.98
CA VAL A 179 -4.78 -23.47 -2.56
C VAL A 179 -5.08 -21.99 -2.78
N PHE A 180 -4.89 -21.17 -1.76
CA PHE A 180 -4.94 -19.70 -1.87
C PHE A 180 -3.52 -19.15 -1.77
N ILE A 181 -3.06 -18.48 -2.83
CA ILE A 181 -1.71 -17.90 -2.89
C ILE A 181 -1.77 -16.45 -2.38
N GLY A 182 -1.41 -16.26 -1.13
CA GLY A 182 -1.34 -14.94 -0.48
C GLY A 182 0.10 -14.47 -0.22
N ALA A 183 1.03 -14.77 -1.12
CA ALA A 183 2.48 -14.66 -0.91
C ALA A 183 3.09 -13.27 -1.23
N GLY A 184 2.27 -12.22 -1.38
CA GLY A 184 2.77 -10.86 -1.67
C GLY A 184 3.60 -10.83 -2.95
N GLY A 185 4.83 -10.32 -2.90
CA GLY A 185 5.73 -10.24 -4.06
C GLY A 185 6.08 -11.58 -4.71
N ALA A 186 5.99 -12.69 -3.97
CA ALA A 186 6.22 -14.03 -4.51
C ALA A 186 4.98 -14.66 -5.14
N ALA A 187 3.81 -14.01 -5.06
CA ALA A 187 2.55 -14.62 -5.51
C ALA A 187 2.54 -14.94 -7.00
N LEU A 188 3.09 -14.07 -7.86
CA LEU A 188 3.13 -14.32 -9.30
C LEU A 188 4.01 -15.53 -9.63
N LYS A 189 5.19 -15.65 -9.02
CA LYS A 189 6.08 -16.79 -9.20
C LYS A 189 5.39 -18.10 -8.82
N LEU A 190 4.77 -18.14 -7.63
CA LEU A 190 4.04 -19.33 -7.18
C LEU A 190 2.83 -19.65 -8.08
N LEU A 191 2.15 -18.63 -8.61
CA LEU A 191 1.07 -18.85 -9.56
C LEU A 191 1.58 -19.47 -10.87
N GLN A 192 2.72 -19.02 -11.37
CA GLN A 192 3.36 -19.59 -12.56
C GLN A 192 3.81 -21.04 -12.35
N GLU A 193 4.28 -21.41 -11.16
CA GLU A 193 4.60 -22.79 -10.78
C GLU A 193 3.39 -23.74 -10.84
N THR A 194 2.15 -23.21 -10.75
CA THR A 194 0.94 -24.03 -10.91
C THR A 194 0.66 -24.46 -12.36
N GLY A 195 1.37 -23.91 -13.35
CA GLY A 195 1.16 -24.18 -14.78
C GLY A 195 -0.13 -23.60 -15.35
N ILE A 196 -0.74 -22.59 -14.71
CA ILE A 196 -1.93 -21.89 -15.24
C ILE A 196 -1.53 -20.99 -16.42
N PRO A 197 -2.06 -21.22 -17.64
CA PRO A 197 -1.63 -20.49 -18.84
C PRO A 197 -1.82 -18.97 -18.73
N GLU A 198 -2.85 -18.53 -18.02
CA GLU A 198 -3.15 -17.11 -17.83
C GLU A 198 -2.05 -16.34 -17.08
N ALA A 199 -1.17 -17.04 -16.36
CA ALA A 199 -0.07 -16.43 -15.60
C ALA A 199 1.24 -16.30 -16.40
N GLU A 200 1.38 -16.99 -17.55
CA GLU A 200 2.65 -17.14 -18.26
C GLU A 200 3.27 -15.84 -18.75
N ASN A 201 2.43 -14.91 -19.25
CA ASN A 201 2.91 -13.67 -19.90
C ASN A 201 3.07 -12.48 -18.94
N TYR A 202 3.02 -12.71 -17.64
CA TYR A 202 3.24 -11.66 -16.64
C TYR A 202 4.64 -11.72 -16.06
N GLY A 203 5.25 -10.55 -15.86
CA GLY A 203 6.53 -10.39 -15.18
C GLY A 203 6.40 -9.46 -13.99
N GLY A 204 7.14 -9.73 -12.92
CA GLY A 204 7.27 -8.83 -11.79
C GLY A 204 8.46 -7.89 -11.98
N PHE A 205 8.26 -6.59 -11.76
CA PHE A 205 9.35 -5.62 -11.68
C PHE A 205 9.39 -5.05 -10.25
N PRO A 206 10.32 -5.50 -9.39
CA PRO A 206 10.28 -5.14 -7.98
C PRO A 206 10.85 -3.73 -7.77
N VAL A 207 10.03 -2.87 -7.19
CA VAL A 207 10.41 -1.53 -6.73
C VAL A 207 10.30 -1.50 -5.22
N GLY A 208 11.39 -1.17 -4.55
CA GLY A 208 11.41 -0.96 -3.11
C GLY A 208 10.79 0.37 -2.72
N GLY A 209 10.41 0.52 -1.45
CA GLY A 209 9.98 1.77 -0.88
C GLY A 209 10.64 1.97 0.48
N SER A 210 11.68 2.80 0.54
CA SER A 210 12.35 3.13 1.78
C SER A 210 11.80 4.42 2.38
N PHE A 211 11.73 4.48 3.70
CA PHE A 211 11.26 5.66 4.43
C PHE A 211 12.29 6.12 5.44
N LEU A 212 12.42 7.42 5.59
CA LEU A 212 12.99 7.99 6.80
C LEU A 212 11.94 7.88 7.91
N VAL A 213 12.36 7.39 9.06
CA VAL A 213 11.48 7.14 10.21
C VAL A 213 12.03 7.86 11.44
N THR A 214 11.16 8.55 12.17
CA THR A 214 11.53 9.16 13.44
C THR A 214 10.51 8.85 14.53
N GLU A 215 10.99 8.56 15.73
CA GLU A 215 10.23 8.47 16.97
C GLU A 215 10.43 9.72 17.85
N ASN A 216 11.19 10.73 17.38
CA ASN A 216 11.47 11.93 18.16
C ASN A 216 10.17 12.69 18.52
N PRO A 217 9.84 12.89 19.81
CA PRO A 217 8.63 13.57 20.25
C PRO A 217 8.48 14.99 19.67
N GLU A 218 9.59 15.72 19.48
CA GLU A 218 9.57 17.05 18.87
C GLU A 218 8.98 17.08 17.46
N VAL A 219 9.03 15.93 16.75
CA VAL A 219 8.44 15.76 15.41
C VAL A 219 7.07 15.09 15.51
N THR A 220 6.98 13.98 16.25
CA THR A 220 5.77 13.15 16.28
C THR A 220 4.58 13.81 16.96
N GLU A 221 4.81 14.71 17.94
CA GLU A 221 3.74 15.46 18.59
C GLU A 221 3.23 16.64 17.76
N ARG A 222 4.06 17.12 16.83
CA ARG A 222 3.71 18.24 15.93
C ARG A 222 3.09 17.78 14.61
N HIS A 223 3.05 16.47 14.34
CA HIS A 223 2.51 15.94 13.10
C HIS A 223 1.47 14.86 13.40
N ALA A 224 0.19 15.16 13.13
CA ALA A 224 -0.94 14.30 13.45
C ALA A 224 -1.78 13.90 12.23
N VAL A 225 -1.23 14.05 11.03
CA VAL A 225 -1.94 13.91 9.76
C VAL A 225 -1.13 13.05 8.79
N LYS A 226 -1.80 12.43 7.81
CA LYS A 226 -1.16 11.79 6.65
C LYS A 226 -1.21 12.75 5.47
N VAL A 227 -0.06 13.25 5.03
CA VAL A 227 0.06 14.25 3.96
C VAL A 227 0.64 13.62 2.72
N TYR A 228 -0.08 13.67 1.62
CA TYR A 228 0.34 13.19 0.31
C TYR A 228 0.63 14.36 -0.62
N GLY A 229 1.83 14.37 -1.18
CA GLY A 229 2.23 15.31 -2.22
C GLY A 229 1.78 14.87 -3.61
N GLN A 230 2.35 15.50 -4.62
CA GLN A 230 2.19 15.12 -6.01
C GLN A 230 3.52 14.55 -6.54
N ALA A 231 3.47 13.38 -7.17
CA ALA A 231 4.61 12.85 -7.87
C ALA A 231 4.97 13.72 -9.08
N SER A 232 6.23 13.75 -9.46
CA SER A 232 6.66 14.38 -10.71
C SER A 232 5.96 13.71 -11.91
N VAL A 233 5.77 14.46 -12.99
CA VAL A 233 5.20 13.90 -14.23
C VAL A 233 6.12 12.77 -14.72
N GLY A 234 5.53 11.61 -15.01
CA GLY A 234 6.26 10.41 -15.43
C GLY A 234 6.88 9.58 -14.30
N ALA A 235 6.83 10.05 -13.05
CA ALA A 235 7.32 9.28 -11.92
C ALA A 235 6.43 8.05 -11.64
N PRO A 236 7.03 6.92 -11.19
CA PRO A 236 6.27 5.74 -10.81
C PRO A 236 5.22 6.06 -9.74
N PRO A 237 4.06 5.39 -9.75
CA PRO A 237 3.00 5.63 -8.75
C PRO A 237 3.46 5.54 -7.30
N MET A 238 4.51 4.77 -7.04
CA MET A 238 5.09 4.58 -5.70
C MET A 238 6.00 5.72 -5.24
N SER A 239 6.32 6.69 -6.09
CA SER A 239 7.19 7.83 -5.76
C SER A 239 6.42 9.07 -5.28
N VAL A 240 5.14 8.95 -4.93
CA VAL A 240 4.37 10.04 -4.34
C VAL A 240 4.95 10.40 -2.97
N PRO A 241 5.59 11.58 -2.83
CA PRO A 241 6.18 11.96 -1.57
C PRO A 241 5.09 12.18 -0.52
N HIS A 242 5.26 11.59 0.65
CA HIS A 242 4.33 11.80 1.74
C HIS A 242 5.03 11.85 3.11
N ILE A 243 4.38 12.52 4.03
CA ILE A 243 4.78 12.54 5.44
C ILE A 243 3.59 12.06 6.28
N ASP A 244 3.77 10.93 6.95
CA ASP A 244 2.68 10.22 7.58
C ASP A 244 2.93 9.99 9.07
N ILE A 245 1.92 10.33 9.87
CA ILE A 245 1.83 9.80 11.24
C ILE A 245 1.43 8.32 11.19
N ARG A 246 2.09 7.47 11.98
CA ARG A 246 1.76 6.07 12.17
C ARG A 246 1.72 5.70 13.65
N ASN A 247 0.78 4.81 13.99
CA ASN A 247 0.74 4.16 15.29
C ASN A 247 1.07 2.67 15.10
N LEU A 248 2.29 2.28 15.43
CA LEU A 248 2.80 0.93 15.21
C LEU A 248 3.21 0.31 16.55
N ASP A 249 2.55 -0.77 16.93
CA ASP A 249 2.85 -1.55 18.16
C ASP A 249 2.96 -0.66 19.42
N GLY A 250 2.03 0.28 19.56
CA GLY A 250 1.96 1.22 20.68
C GLY A 250 2.92 2.42 20.60
N LYS A 251 3.69 2.54 19.53
CA LYS A 251 4.59 3.66 19.28
C LYS A 251 4.04 4.60 18.22
N LYS A 252 4.22 5.89 18.45
CA LYS A 252 3.91 6.94 17.50
C LYS A 252 5.17 7.29 16.71
N VAL A 253 5.11 7.16 15.39
CA VAL A 253 6.24 7.45 14.49
C VAL A 253 5.78 8.34 13.34
N VAL A 254 6.71 9.11 12.78
CA VAL A 254 6.50 9.86 11.53
C VAL A 254 7.40 9.26 10.46
N LEU A 255 6.79 8.97 9.30
CA LEU A 255 7.49 8.48 8.11
C LEU A 255 7.56 9.61 7.08
N PHE A 256 8.71 9.73 6.41
CA PHE A 256 8.88 10.60 5.25
C PHE A 256 9.46 9.80 4.07
N GLY A 257 8.81 9.85 2.93
CA GLY A 257 9.15 9.09 1.72
C GLY A 257 7.93 8.86 0.84
N PRO A 258 7.85 7.75 0.06
CA PRO A 258 8.93 6.78 -0.12
C PRO A 258 10.08 7.29 -0.96
N PHE A 259 11.25 6.71 -0.73
CA PHE A 259 12.36 6.70 -1.67
C PHE A 259 12.29 5.36 -2.40
N ALA A 260 12.10 5.40 -3.71
CA ALA A 260 11.79 4.23 -4.53
C ALA A 260 13.06 3.70 -5.25
N PRO A 261 13.89 2.85 -4.61
CA PRO A 261 15.01 2.22 -5.28
C PRO A 261 14.53 0.99 -6.05
N PHE A 262 15.20 0.69 -7.16
CA PHE A 262 15.11 -0.63 -7.79
C PHE A 262 15.62 -1.72 -6.82
N SER A 263 15.02 -2.89 -6.89
CA SER A 263 15.44 -4.06 -6.13
C SER A 263 15.33 -5.32 -7.00
N THR A 264 16.27 -6.24 -6.84
CA THR A 264 16.15 -7.57 -7.42
C THR A 264 15.39 -8.55 -6.53
N LYS A 265 15.10 -8.16 -5.28
CA LYS A 265 14.33 -8.97 -4.32
C LYS A 265 12.84 -8.71 -4.47
N TYR A 266 12.03 -9.75 -4.49
CA TYR A 266 10.57 -9.66 -4.50
C TYR A 266 9.97 -9.52 -3.09
N LEU A 267 10.70 -9.95 -2.07
CA LEU A 267 10.31 -9.87 -0.67
C LEU A 267 11.45 -9.27 0.18
N LYS A 268 11.11 -8.70 1.32
CA LYS A 268 12.08 -8.15 2.28
C LYS A 268 13.19 -9.15 2.64
N ASN A 269 12.81 -10.40 2.86
CA ASN A 269 13.72 -11.50 3.18
C ASN A 269 13.99 -12.41 1.97
N GLY A 270 13.71 -11.94 0.75
CA GLY A 270 13.96 -12.65 -0.50
C GLY A 270 15.44 -12.68 -0.87
N SER A 271 15.73 -13.38 -1.96
CA SER A 271 17.06 -13.51 -2.56
C SER A 271 17.34 -12.38 -3.56
N LEU A 272 18.60 -11.97 -3.68
CA LEU A 272 19.04 -11.10 -4.79
C LEU A 272 18.86 -11.75 -6.17
N PHE A 273 18.68 -13.07 -6.21
CA PHE A 273 18.41 -13.83 -7.43
C PHE A 273 16.93 -13.95 -7.76
N ASP A 274 16.01 -13.38 -6.96
CA ASP A 274 14.56 -13.53 -7.19
C ASP A 274 14.14 -13.06 -8.58
N LEU A 275 14.63 -11.90 -9.03
CA LEU A 275 14.35 -11.37 -10.36
C LEU A 275 14.80 -12.30 -11.47
N LEU A 276 16.02 -12.86 -11.36
CA LEU A 276 16.56 -13.79 -12.34
C LEU A 276 15.77 -15.11 -12.35
N SER A 277 15.49 -15.65 -11.16
CA SER A 277 14.75 -16.92 -11.03
C SER A 277 13.29 -16.84 -11.48
N ALA A 278 12.71 -15.63 -11.47
CA ALA A 278 11.35 -15.38 -11.95
C ALA A 278 11.30 -15.04 -13.45
N THR A 279 12.46 -14.86 -14.11
CA THR A 279 12.52 -14.54 -15.54
C THR A 279 12.43 -15.82 -16.35
N THR A 280 11.47 -15.88 -17.26
CA THR A 280 11.21 -16.99 -18.18
C THR A 280 11.20 -16.51 -19.62
N THR A 281 11.19 -17.43 -20.58
CA THR A 281 11.04 -17.08 -22.00
C THR A 281 9.73 -16.38 -22.32
N HIS A 282 8.68 -16.61 -21.50
CA HIS A 282 7.34 -16.06 -21.67
C HIS A 282 7.22 -14.63 -21.13
N ASN A 283 7.98 -14.27 -20.09
CA ASN A 283 7.86 -12.97 -19.44
C ASN A 283 9.08 -12.03 -19.65
N PHE A 284 10.13 -12.49 -20.33
CA PHE A 284 11.34 -11.71 -20.57
C PHE A 284 11.06 -10.37 -21.29
N LEU A 285 10.26 -10.41 -22.36
CA LEU A 285 9.94 -9.19 -23.12
C LEU A 285 9.13 -8.16 -22.31
N PRO A 286 8.04 -8.51 -21.60
CA PRO A 286 7.36 -7.60 -20.71
C PRO A 286 8.28 -7.00 -19.63
N MET A 287 9.14 -7.81 -19.03
CA MET A 287 10.08 -7.35 -18.00
C MET A 287 11.14 -6.40 -18.56
N ALA A 288 11.67 -6.71 -19.75
CA ALA A 288 12.64 -5.84 -20.44
C ALA A 288 12.03 -4.48 -20.82
N HIS A 289 10.79 -4.44 -21.32
CA HIS A 289 10.06 -3.20 -21.61
C HIS A 289 9.91 -2.34 -20.35
N VAL A 290 9.42 -2.92 -19.24
CA VAL A 290 9.27 -2.17 -17.98
C VAL A 290 10.63 -1.66 -17.48
N GLY A 291 11.70 -2.45 -17.61
CA GLY A 291 13.06 -2.03 -17.25
C GLY A 291 13.56 -0.86 -18.09
N ILE A 292 13.29 -0.86 -19.40
CA ILE A 292 13.67 0.22 -20.30
C ILE A 292 12.87 1.50 -20.00
N ASP A 293 11.56 1.37 -19.81
CA ASP A 293 10.66 2.49 -19.54
C ASP A 293 10.92 3.16 -18.17
N ASN A 294 11.63 2.47 -17.27
CA ASN A 294 11.98 2.95 -15.93
C ASN A 294 13.49 2.89 -15.69
N PHE A 295 14.29 3.10 -16.71
CA PHE A 295 15.76 3.00 -16.64
C PHE A 295 16.40 3.97 -15.62
N ASP A 296 15.74 5.09 -15.33
CA ASP A 296 16.11 6.04 -14.30
C ASP A 296 15.99 5.52 -12.86
N LEU A 297 15.29 4.38 -12.67
CA LEU A 297 15.17 3.70 -11.37
C LEU A 297 16.16 2.54 -11.19
N VAL A 298 16.80 2.09 -12.26
CA VAL A 298 17.74 0.96 -12.29
C VAL A 298 19.18 1.46 -12.13
#